data_19bcfc08856553e94275a23e02411c02
#
_entry.id   19bcfc08856553e94275a23e02411c02
#
_cell.length_a   1.000
_cell.length_b   1.000
_cell.length_c   1.000
_cell.angle_alpha   90.00
_cell.angle_beta   90.00
_cell.angle_gamma   90.00
#
_symmetry.space_group_name_H-M   'P 1'
#
loop_
_entity.id
_entity.type
_entity.pdbx_description
1 polymer ?
#
loop_
_entity_poly.entity_id
_entity_poly.type
_entity_poly.pdbx_seq_one_letter_code
_entity_poly.pdbx_strand_id
1 'polypeptide(L)'
;MILLLLFLNSLFAQLYFPTSNESWETISPAELNWCVEYESELDNFLDTTDTKAFIILKDGKLAYEKYFNGFARDSVWYWASAAKSLTSVLVGIAQENNKLQITDKTSKYLGENWTALDKEKEDLITIYHQLSMTTGLDESTNPNEDKSPDKLTYKADAGNRWYYYNVPYLLLHDVLEKAYNQNINIITNQVLKNKIGMQGLWFDNLFISKALDAARFGLLIMNDGVWKEEKIYNKDLSYYSEMINSSQSLNPAYGYLWWLNGKDNYLQPGIEFEFQGPIIPSAPKNMFMAAGKNDQRIYIDRSNGLVIVRFGDPGDEVALAISGYDEKLWQKVNNLICNTTKVENLPTSYHFENDLIIFNSKVEYVIYDLQGRILDYGNSTYLDTRRYKGMYLLKVSDNSNTYLIKVISKY
;
A
#
# COMPACT_ATOMS: atom_id res chain seq x y z
N MET A 1 -4.19 35.87 -46.23
CA MET A 1 -3.25 35.15 -45.36
C MET A 1 -4.10 34.37 -44.37
N ILE A 2 -4.40 33.10 -44.67
CA ILE A 2 -5.26 32.24 -43.85
C ILE A 2 -4.34 31.55 -42.82
N LEU A 3 -4.53 31.87 -41.54
CA LEU A 3 -3.80 31.28 -40.44
C LEU A 3 -4.41 29.90 -40.15
N LEU A 4 -3.73 28.85 -40.55
CA LEU A 4 -4.13 27.45 -40.24
C LEU A 4 -3.73 27.16 -38.81
N LEU A 5 -4.68 27.25 -37.88
CA LEU A 5 -4.53 26.79 -36.52
C LEU A 5 -4.51 25.24 -36.50
N LEU A 6 -3.32 24.66 -36.49
CA LEU A 6 -3.14 23.24 -36.17
C LEU A 6 -3.45 23.02 -34.67
N PHE A 7 -4.65 22.52 -34.39
CA PHE A 7 -4.95 21.92 -33.10
C PHE A 7 -4.14 20.63 -32.99
N LEU A 8 -3.03 20.67 -32.29
CA LEU A 8 -2.37 19.48 -31.75
C LEU A 8 -3.30 18.89 -30.68
N ASN A 9 -4.23 18.04 -31.11
CA ASN A 9 -4.87 17.11 -30.20
C ASN A 9 -3.76 16.16 -29.68
N SER A 10 -3.26 16.40 -28.47
CA SER A 10 -2.56 15.37 -27.73
C SER A 10 -3.56 14.21 -27.56
N LEU A 11 -3.40 13.17 -28.38
CA LEU A 11 -4.08 11.88 -28.18
C LEU A 11 -3.57 11.33 -26.84
N PHE A 12 -4.19 11.72 -25.75
CA PHE A 12 -4.14 10.89 -24.56
C PHE A 12 -4.77 9.55 -24.97
N ALA A 13 -3.99 8.48 -24.94
CA ALA A 13 -4.51 7.16 -25.21
C ALA A 13 -5.70 6.94 -24.29
N GLN A 14 -6.87 6.72 -24.87
CA GLN A 14 -8.08 6.47 -24.09
C GLN A 14 -7.87 5.18 -23.30
N LEU A 15 -8.06 5.24 -21.96
CA LEU A 15 -7.93 4.08 -21.12
C LEU A 15 -8.91 2.97 -21.56
N TYR A 16 -8.39 1.76 -21.68
CA TYR A 16 -9.22 0.60 -21.94
C TYR A 16 -9.87 0.09 -20.63
N PHE A 17 -11.15 -0.23 -20.71
CA PHE A 17 -11.92 -0.83 -19.61
C PHE A 17 -12.55 -2.14 -20.09
N PRO A 18 -12.23 -3.28 -19.47
CA PRO A 18 -12.78 -4.57 -19.86
C PRO A 18 -14.30 -4.62 -19.62
N THR A 19 -15.04 -5.18 -20.59
CA THR A 19 -16.52 -5.24 -20.57
C THR A 19 -17.05 -6.33 -19.65
N SER A 20 -16.33 -7.46 -19.53
CA SER A 20 -16.66 -8.58 -18.67
C SER A 20 -15.40 -9.30 -18.18
N ASN A 21 -15.56 -10.33 -17.38
CA ASN A 21 -14.44 -11.13 -16.87
C ASN A 21 -13.72 -11.97 -17.92
N GLU A 22 -14.32 -12.17 -19.09
CA GLU A 22 -13.86 -13.19 -20.03
C GLU A 22 -12.94 -12.66 -21.13
N SER A 23 -13.05 -11.39 -21.52
CA SER A 23 -12.23 -10.81 -22.57
C SER A 23 -11.54 -9.52 -22.10
N TRP A 24 -10.28 -9.65 -21.74
CA TRP A 24 -9.42 -8.50 -21.47
C TRP A 24 -8.49 -8.27 -22.65
N GLU A 25 -8.49 -7.08 -23.24
CA GLU A 25 -7.55 -6.77 -24.30
C GLU A 25 -6.10 -6.84 -23.79
N THR A 26 -5.27 -7.43 -24.61
CA THR A 26 -3.83 -7.54 -24.34
C THR A 26 -3.02 -6.57 -25.20
N ILE A 27 -1.84 -6.24 -24.73
CA ILE A 27 -0.80 -5.56 -25.49
C ILE A 27 0.52 -6.18 -25.07
N SER A 28 1.32 -6.65 -26.00
CA SER A 28 2.58 -7.30 -25.63
C SER A 28 3.63 -6.29 -25.17
N PRO A 29 4.57 -6.69 -24.28
CA PRO A 29 5.71 -5.87 -23.91
C PRO A 29 6.50 -5.36 -25.12
N ALA A 30 6.65 -6.18 -26.18
CA ALA A 30 7.30 -5.80 -27.40
C ALA A 30 6.58 -4.66 -28.17
N GLU A 31 5.25 -4.70 -28.24
CA GLU A 31 4.44 -3.61 -28.84
C GLU A 31 4.57 -2.31 -28.06
N LEU A 32 4.84 -2.40 -26.76
CA LEU A 32 5.11 -1.26 -25.89
C LEU A 32 6.55 -0.74 -25.96
N ASN A 33 7.39 -1.39 -26.76
CA ASN A 33 8.84 -1.15 -26.82
C ASN A 33 9.53 -1.33 -25.45
N TRP A 34 9.04 -2.28 -24.65
CA TRP A 34 9.66 -2.66 -23.39
C TRP A 34 10.88 -3.57 -23.66
N CYS A 35 11.78 -3.63 -22.70
CA CYS A 35 13.00 -4.44 -22.76
C CYS A 35 12.68 -5.90 -22.44
N VAL A 36 12.14 -6.63 -23.43
CA VAL A 36 11.66 -8.01 -23.31
C VAL A 36 12.74 -9.00 -22.90
N GLU A 37 14.01 -8.67 -23.08
CA GLU A 37 15.15 -9.45 -22.60
C GLU A 37 15.17 -9.63 -21.07
N TYR A 38 14.47 -8.76 -20.33
CA TYR A 38 14.35 -8.85 -18.87
C TYR A 38 13.12 -9.63 -18.39
N GLU A 39 12.25 -10.12 -19.28
CA GLU A 39 11.08 -10.93 -18.89
C GLU A 39 11.48 -12.17 -18.09
N SER A 40 12.50 -12.90 -18.55
CA SER A 40 12.97 -14.11 -17.86
C SER A 40 13.54 -13.81 -16.47
N GLU A 41 14.16 -12.64 -16.28
CA GLU A 41 14.68 -12.21 -14.99
C GLU A 41 13.54 -11.90 -14.02
N LEU A 42 12.50 -11.21 -14.50
CA LEU A 42 11.29 -10.94 -13.72
C LEU A 42 10.55 -12.24 -13.39
N ASP A 43 10.35 -13.14 -14.38
CA ASP A 43 9.71 -14.45 -14.17
C ASP A 43 10.41 -15.25 -13.07
N ASN A 44 11.74 -15.36 -13.16
CA ASN A 44 12.52 -16.08 -12.15
C ASN A 44 12.43 -15.43 -10.76
N PHE A 45 12.46 -14.09 -10.68
CA PHE A 45 12.28 -13.38 -9.42
C PHE A 45 10.91 -13.67 -8.81
N LEU A 46 9.84 -13.60 -9.60
CA LEU A 46 8.47 -13.84 -9.15
C LEU A 46 8.26 -15.28 -8.66
N ASP A 47 8.79 -16.25 -9.38
CA ASP A 47 8.69 -17.68 -9.02
C ASP A 47 9.47 -17.98 -7.73
N THR A 48 10.72 -17.51 -7.62
CA THR A 48 11.58 -17.74 -6.46
C THR A 48 11.16 -16.96 -5.22
N THR A 49 10.25 -16.02 -5.34
CA THR A 49 9.66 -15.24 -4.23
C THR A 49 8.19 -15.59 -3.97
N ASP A 50 7.81 -16.84 -4.22
CA ASP A 50 6.50 -17.41 -3.91
C ASP A 50 5.30 -16.60 -4.43
N THR A 51 5.48 -15.92 -5.57
CA THR A 51 4.37 -15.25 -6.25
C THR A 51 3.39 -16.29 -6.79
N LYS A 52 2.09 -16.02 -6.66
CA LYS A 52 1.02 -16.84 -7.22
C LYS A 52 0.41 -16.21 -8.48
N ALA A 53 0.22 -14.90 -8.45
CA ALA A 53 -0.27 -14.15 -9.61
C ALA A 53 0.46 -12.82 -9.70
N PHE A 54 0.85 -12.44 -10.93
CA PHE A 54 1.43 -11.14 -11.22
C PHE A 54 0.85 -10.58 -12.50
N ILE A 55 0.34 -9.34 -12.43
CA ILE A 55 -0.34 -8.67 -13.54
C ILE A 55 0.21 -7.27 -13.67
N ILE A 56 0.51 -6.84 -14.90
CA ILE A 56 0.74 -5.45 -15.24
C ILE A 56 -0.30 -5.01 -16.27
N LEU A 57 -1.08 -4.01 -15.93
CA LEU A 57 -1.88 -3.27 -16.89
C LEU A 57 -1.09 -2.06 -17.40
N LYS A 58 -1.15 -1.84 -18.71
CA LYS A 58 -0.71 -0.59 -19.35
C LYS A 58 -1.90 0.09 -20.01
N ASP A 59 -2.25 1.26 -19.52
CA ASP A 59 -3.43 2.02 -19.97
C ASP A 59 -4.72 1.18 -20.01
N GLY A 60 -4.86 0.29 -19.02
CA GLY A 60 -5.99 -0.61 -18.85
C GLY A 60 -5.89 -1.95 -19.58
N LYS A 61 -5.01 -2.13 -20.56
CA LYS A 61 -4.78 -3.40 -21.27
C LYS A 61 -3.80 -4.28 -20.50
N LEU A 62 -3.96 -5.60 -20.60
CA LEU A 62 -3.02 -6.56 -20.04
C LEU A 62 -1.70 -6.54 -20.82
N ALA A 63 -0.66 -5.97 -20.21
CA ALA A 63 0.69 -5.97 -20.76
C ALA A 63 1.50 -7.19 -20.30
N TYR A 64 1.22 -7.68 -19.10
CA TYR A 64 1.91 -8.83 -18.51
C TYR A 64 0.94 -9.59 -17.59
N GLU A 65 0.87 -10.91 -17.74
CA GLU A 65 0.00 -11.77 -16.93
C GLU A 65 0.67 -13.11 -16.73
N LYS A 66 1.02 -13.44 -15.49
CA LYS A 66 1.67 -14.71 -15.11
C LYS A 66 1.09 -15.28 -13.84
N TYR A 67 1.08 -16.61 -13.80
CA TYR A 67 0.64 -17.40 -12.66
C TYR A 67 1.68 -18.48 -12.36
N PHE A 68 1.96 -18.70 -11.07
CA PHE A 68 3.02 -19.58 -10.60
C PHE A 68 2.49 -20.59 -9.59
N ASN A 69 3.25 -21.63 -9.32
CA ASN A 69 3.00 -22.58 -8.23
C ASN A 69 1.60 -23.23 -8.28
N GLY A 70 1.11 -23.57 -9.49
CA GLY A 70 -0.21 -24.17 -9.68
C GLY A 70 -1.39 -23.21 -9.55
N PHE A 71 -1.13 -21.92 -9.40
CA PHE A 71 -2.18 -20.90 -9.43
C PHE A 71 -2.65 -20.67 -10.87
N ALA A 72 -3.89 -20.31 -11.07
CA ALA A 72 -4.49 -20.10 -12.38
C ALA A 72 -5.28 -18.77 -12.42
N ARG A 73 -5.68 -18.36 -13.60
CA ARG A 73 -6.40 -17.09 -13.85
C ARG A 73 -7.70 -16.95 -13.05
N ASP A 74 -8.37 -18.06 -12.78
CA ASP A 74 -9.61 -18.13 -12.01
C ASP A 74 -9.41 -18.42 -10.53
N SER A 75 -8.18 -18.66 -10.08
CA SER A 75 -7.85 -18.84 -8.68
C SER A 75 -8.10 -17.57 -7.88
N VAL A 76 -8.61 -17.72 -6.67
CA VAL A 76 -8.87 -16.62 -5.75
C VAL A 76 -7.84 -16.57 -4.64
N TRP A 77 -7.52 -15.36 -4.17
CA TRP A 77 -6.57 -15.15 -3.08
C TRP A 77 -7.03 -14.00 -2.18
N TYR A 78 -6.53 -13.98 -0.96
CA TYR A 78 -6.84 -12.93 -0.01
C TYR A 78 -5.96 -11.68 -0.23
N TRP A 79 -6.53 -10.52 0.05
CA TRP A 79 -5.83 -9.23 -0.10
C TRP A 79 -5.04 -8.83 1.14
N ALA A 80 -5.24 -9.50 2.29
CA ALA A 80 -4.76 -9.05 3.58
C ALA A 80 -5.09 -7.55 3.80
N SER A 81 -4.15 -6.78 4.33
CA SER A 81 -4.36 -5.34 4.57
C SER A 81 -4.50 -4.48 3.31
N ALA A 82 -4.21 -4.99 2.11
CA ALA A 82 -4.51 -4.25 0.88
C ALA A 82 -6.03 -3.98 0.74
N ALA A 83 -6.87 -4.79 1.39
CA ALA A 83 -8.32 -4.57 1.46
C ALA A 83 -8.73 -3.30 2.24
N LYS A 84 -7.84 -2.71 3.05
CA LYS A 84 -8.07 -1.42 3.70
C LYS A 84 -8.32 -0.31 2.68
N SER A 85 -7.58 -0.34 1.57
CA SER A 85 -7.77 0.62 0.49
C SER A 85 -9.13 0.46 -0.20
N LEU A 86 -9.65 -0.76 -0.29
CA LEU A 86 -11.03 -1.00 -0.75
C LEU A 86 -12.05 -0.42 0.24
N THR A 87 -11.84 -0.60 1.55
CA THR A 87 -12.71 0.02 2.58
C THR A 87 -12.70 1.54 2.50
N SER A 88 -11.53 2.15 2.28
CA SER A 88 -11.44 3.61 2.06
C SER A 88 -12.32 4.07 0.90
N VAL A 89 -12.28 3.36 -0.21
CA VAL A 89 -13.13 3.64 -1.38
C VAL A 89 -14.62 3.54 -1.03
N LEU A 90 -15.01 2.51 -0.27
CA LEU A 90 -16.40 2.35 0.17
C LEU A 90 -16.85 3.49 1.08
N VAL A 91 -15.97 4.00 1.96
CA VAL A 91 -16.26 5.18 2.80
C VAL A 91 -16.45 6.42 1.94
N GLY A 92 -15.60 6.64 0.94
CA GLY A 92 -15.76 7.76 -0.01
C GLY A 92 -17.09 7.71 -0.76
N ILE A 93 -17.44 6.54 -1.29
CA ILE A 93 -18.76 6.34 -1.95
C ILE A 93 -19.91 6.57 -0.96
N ALA A 94 -19.76 6.14 0.29
CA ALA A 94 -20.78 6.38 1.33
C ALA A 94 -20.96 7.87 1.63
N GLN A 95 -19.87 8.63 1.68
CA GLN A 95 -19.91 10.09 1.84
C GLN A 95 -20.65 10.75 0.67
N GLU A 96 -20.32 10.40 -0.58
CA GLU A 96 -20.99 10.93 -1.76
C GLU A 96 -22.48 10.60 -1.80
N ASN A 97 -22.84 9.39 -1.34
CA ASN A 97 -24.22 8.96 -1.21
C ASN A 97 -24.96 9.58 0.00
N ASN A 98 -24.33 10.53 0.70
CA ASN A 98 -24.85 11.18 1.91
C ASN A 98 -25.25 10.18 3.02
N LYS A 99 -24.55 9.05 3.12
CA LYS A 99 -24.74 8.04 4.15
C LYS A 99 -23.93 8.37 5.41
N LEU A 100 -22.79 9.01 5.24
CA LEU A 100 -21.90 9.48 6.31
C LEU A 100 -21.11 10.70 5.85
N GLN A 101 -20.43 11.35 6.81
CA GLN A 101 -19.35 12.31 6.56
C GLN A 101 -18.10 11.82 7.30
N ILE A 102 -16.89 11.98 6.71
CA ILE A 102 -15.68 11.56 7.41
C ILE A 102 -15.41 12.36 8.68
N THR A 103 -16.00 13.54 8.81
CA THR A 103 -15.98 14.37 10.02
C THR A 103 -16.98 13.94 11.08
N ASP A 104 -17.88 12.99 10.78
CA ASP A 104 -18.80 12.46 11.77
C ASP A 104 -18.04 11.73 12.88
N LYS A 105 -18.48 11.90 14.12
CA LYS A 105 -18.02 11.09 15.25
C LYS A 105 -18.34 9.63 14.99
N THR A 106 -17.41 8.73 15.30
CA THR A 106 -17.63 7.29 15.17
C THR A 106 -18.82 6.81 16.00
N SER A 107 -19.02 7.39 17.18
CA SER A 107 -20.16 7.13 18.08
C SER A 107 -21.53 7.37 17.45
N LYS A 108 -21.64 8.22 16.41
CA LYS A 108 -22.87 8.41 15.65
C LYS A 108 -23.42 7.10 15.04
N TYR A 109 -22.52 6.19 14.68
CA TYR A 109 -22.85 4.93 14.03
C TYR A 109 -22.75 3.74 14.97
N LEU A 110 -21.73 3.69 15.82
CA LEU A 110 -21.50 2.57 16.74
C LEU A 110 -22.25 2.72 18.08
N GLY A 111 -22.76 3.89 18.37
CA GLY A 111 -23.35 4.24 19.67
C GLY A 111 -22.30 4.78 20.64
N GLU A 112 -22.75 5.26 21.80
CA GLU A 112 -21.86 5.67 22.89
C GLU A 112 -21.23 4.46 23.59
N ASN A 113 -20.07 4.65 24.20
CA ASN A 113 -19.29 3.63 24.89
C ASN A 113 -18.82 2.49 23.95
N TRP A 114 -18.51 2.82 22.71
CA TRP A 114 -17.88 1.87 21.78
C TRP A 114 -16.38 1.68 22.05
N THR A 115 -15.83 2.48 23.00
CA THR A 115 -14.47 2.36 23.54
C THR A 115 -14.48 2.34 25.06
N ALA A 116 -13.34 2.10 25.71
CA ALA A 116 -13.14 2.26 27.15
C ALA A 116 -12.78 3.70 27.56
N LEU A 117 -12.81 4.65 26.62
CA LEU A 117 -12.48 6.04 26.87
C LEU A 117 -13.63 6.78 27.55
N ASP A 118 -13.27 7.83 28.30
CA ASP A 118 -14.26 8.81 28.72
C ASP A 118 -14.93 9.44 27.49
N LYS A 119 -16.24 9.78 27.63
CA LYS A 119 -17.03 10.31 26.52
C LYS A 119 -16.38 11.49 25.79
N GLU A 120 -15.70 12.39 26.53
CA GLU A 120 -15.02 13.54 25.92
C GLU A 120 -13.90 13.12 24.96
N LYS A 121 -13.17 12.05 25.27
CA LYS A 121 -12.11 11.50 24.44
C LYS A 121 -12.65 10.64 23.30
N GLU A 122 -13.65 9.81 23.58
CA GLU A 122 -14.34 9.02 22.57
C GLU A 122 -14.93 9.91 21.47
N ASP A 123 -15.55 11.03 21.86
CA ASP A 123 -16.19 12.00 20.96
C ASP A 123 -15.21 12.76 20.06
N LEU A 124 -13.90 12.71 20.31
CA LEU A 124 -12.88 13.24 19.40
C LEU A 124 -12.62 12.31 18.22
N ILE A 125 -12.94 11.02 18.34
CA ILE A 125 -12.65 10.04 17.30
C ILE A 125 -13.72 10.12 16.22
N THR A 126 -13.28 10.48 15.01
CA THR A 126 -14.12 10.55 13.82
C THR A 126 -13.74 9.47 12.82
N ILE A 127 -14.56 9.28 11.79
CA ILE A 127 -14.26 8.38 10.66
C ILE A 127 -12.92 8.77 9.99
N TYR A 128 -12.62 10.08 9.90
CA TYR A 128 -11.32 10.56 9.42
C TYR A 128 -10.15 9.99 10.22
N HIS A 129 -10.23 9.95 11.55
CA HIS A 129 -9.16 9.41 12.39
C HIS A 129 -8.98 7.90 12.20
N GLN A 130 -10.05 7.18 11.88
CA GLN A 130 -9.95 5.75 11.51
C GLN A 130 -9.29 5.56 10.14
N LEU A 131 -9.64 6.38 9.14
CA LEU A 131 -9.05 6.36 7.80
C LEU A 131 -7.57 6.75 7.80
N SER A 132 -7.18 7.71 8.62
CA SER A 132 -5.81 8.24 8.70
C SER A 132 -4.91 7.51 9.70
N MET A 133 -5.42 6.48 10.42
CA MET A 133 -4.71 5.76 11.48
C MET A 133 -4.27 6.66 12.65
N THR A 134 -5.12 7.62 13.02
CA THR A 134 -4.82 8.59 14.08
C THR A 134 -5.86 8.62 15.19
N THR A 135 -6.50 7.48 15.49
CA THR A 135 -7.54 7.42 16.55
C THR A 135 -7.01 7.67 17.94
N GLY A 136 -5.71 7.43 18.19
CA GLY A 136 -5.11 7.56 19.51
C GLY A 136 -5.45 6.41 20.47
N LEU A 137 -6.07 5.33 19.98
CA LEU A 137 -6.31 4.11 20.77
C LEU A 137 -4.99 3.34 21.00
N ASP A 138 -4.91 2.66 22.15
CA ASP A 138 -3.72 1.89 22.54
C ASP A 138 -3.78 0.46 21.99
N GLU A 139 -3.01 0.18 20.98
CA GLU A 139 -2.85 -1.16 20.40
C GLU A 139 -2.12 -2.13 21.32
N SER A 140 -1.24 -1.63 22.20
CA SER A 140 -0.39 -2.46 23.05
C SER A 140 -1.19 -3.25 24.09
N THR A 141 -2.39 -2.78 24.45
CA THR A 141 -3.32 -3.44 25.37
C THR A 141 -4.25 -4.43 24.69
N ASN A 142 -4.19 -4.53 23.34
CA ASN A 142 -5.11 -5.34 22.54
C ASN A 142 -4.39 -6.17 21.46
N PRO A 143 -3.48 -7.08 21.84
CA PRO A 143 -2.67 -7.85 20.89
C PRO A 143 -3.49 -8.83 20.04
N ASN A 144 -4.72 -9.15 20.44
CA ASN A 144 -5.62 -10.05 19.71
C ASN A 144 -6.57 -9.29 18.76
N GLU A 145 -6.44 -7.97 18.67
CA GLU A 145 -7.27 -7.13 17.79
C GLU A 145 -8.78 -7.29 18.05
N ASP A 146 -9.17 -7.45 19.33
CA ASP A 146 -10.56 -7.57 19.76
C ASP A 146 -11.29 -6.22 19.61
N LYS A 147 -12.50 -6.24 19.05
CA LYS A 147 -13.34 -5.05 18.86
C LYS A 147 -14.17 -4.70 20.10
N SER A 148 -14.08 -5.46 21.18
CA SER A 148 -14.82 -5.21 22.41
C SER A 148 -14.42 -3.87 23.02
N PRO A 149 -15.37 -3.04 23.47
CA PRO A 149 -15.10 -1.69 23.98
C PRO A 149 -14.04 -1.63 25.08
N ASP A 150 -14.00 -2.59 26.00
CA ASP A 150 -13.02 -2.67 27.09
C ASP A 150 -11.57 -2.89 26.64
N LYS A 151 -11.36 -3.27 25.38
CA LYS A 151 -10.03 -3.45 24.75
C LYS A 151 -9.56 -2.20 24.02
N LEU A 152 -10.44 -1.24 23.77
CA LEU A 152 -10.14 -0.02 23.03
C LEU A 152 -9.82 1.10 24.02
N THR A 153 -8.60 1.08 24.55
CA THR A 153 -8.14 1.97 25.63
C THR A 153 -7.43 3.21 25.08
N TYR A 154 -7.24 4.22 25.92
CA TYR A 154 -6.65 5.51 25.56
C TYR A 154 -5.12 5.45 25.53
N LYS A 155 -4.52 6.01 24.50
CA LYS A 155 -3.08 6.28 24.37
C LYS A 155 -2.75 7.76 24.18
N ALA A 156 -3.50 8.40 23.28
CA ALA A 156 -3.35 9.80 22.93
C ALA A 156 -4.69 10.37 22.47
N ASP A 157 -4.80 11.67 22.39
CA ASP A 157 -5.97 12.30 21.75
C ASP A 157 -5.97 12.00 20.25
N ALA A 158 -7.18 11.84 19.70
CA ALA A 158 -7.35 11.63 18.26
C ALA A 158 -6.65 12.74 17.47
N GLY A 159 -5.88 12.35 16.44
CA GLY A 159 -5.07 13.25 15.63
C GLY A 159 -3.63 13.48 16.14
N ASN A 160 -3.28 13.09 17.35
CA ASN A 160 -1.98 13.39 17.95
C ASN A 160 -0.96 12.25 17.87
N ARG A 161 -1.37 11.07 17.43
CA ARG A 161 -0.49 9.91 17.23
C ARG A 161 -0.93 9.16 15.97
N TRP A 162 0.02 8.84 15.10
CA TRP A 162 -0.18 7.89 14.02
C TRP A 162 0.30 6.52 14.47
N TYR A 163 -0.55 5.51 14.32
CA TYR A 163 -0.16 4.13 14.52
C TYR A 163 -1.02 3.20 13.68
N TYR A 164 -0.37 2.26 12.98
CA TYR A 164 -1.05 1.30 12.14
C TYR A 164 -1.76 0.25 13.00
N TYR A 165 -3.02 0.51 13.33
CA TYR A 165 -3.82 -0.34 14.20
C TYR A 165 -5.03 -0.88 13.45
N ASN A 166 -5.20 -2.24 13.43
CA ASN A 166 -6.23 -2.86 12.61
C ASN A 166 -7.66 -2.61 13.12
N VAL A 167 -7.88 -2.59 14.44
CA VAL A 167 -9.24 -2.53 15.00
C VAL A 167 -10.02 -1.28 14.57
N PRO A 168 -9.46 -0.05 14.58
CA PRO A 168 -10.17 1.11 14.07
C PRO A 168 -10.61 0.97 12.61
N TYR A 169 -9.77 0.32 11.79
CA TYR A 169 -10.14 0.01 10.41
C TYR A 169 -11.29 -1.01 10.32
N LEU A 170 -11.23 -2.07 11.11
CA LEU A 170 -12.27 -3.10 11.13
C LEU A 170 -13.63 -2.53 11.54
N LEU A 171 -13.63 -1.56 12.46
CA LEU A 171 -14.83 -0.85 12.88
C LEU A 171 -15.44 0.06 11.80
N LEU A 172 -14.67 0.42 10.74
CA LEU A 172 -15.25 1.10 9.57
C LEU A 172 -16.23 0.21 8.81
N HIS A 173 -16.08 -1.11 8.85
CA HIS A 173 -17.08 -2.01 8.29
C HIS A 173 -18.39 -1.91 9.08
N ASP A 174 -18.30 -1.92 10.41
CA ASP A 174 -19.49 -1.75 11.27
C ASP A 174 -20.15 -0.38 11.05
N VAL A 175 -19.36 0.69 10.89
CA VAL A 175 -19.84 2.03 10.53
C VAL A 175 -20.58 2.02 9.19
N LEU A 176 -20.00 1.41 8.15
CA LEU A 176 -20.63 1.30 6.83
C LEU A 176 -21.93 0.50 6.90
N GLU A 177 -21.93 -0.64 7.60
CA GLU A 177 -23.13 -1.47 7.77
C GLU A 177 -24.27 -0.70 8.47
N LYS A 178 -23.94 0.09 9.49
CA LYS A 178 -24.91 0.96 10.16
C LYS A 178 -25.39 2.10 9.26
N ALA A 179 -24.48 2.75 8.54
CA ALA A 179 -24.82 3.86 7.65
C ALA A 179 -25.76 3.44 6.49
N TYR A 180 -25.56 2.24 5.96
CA TYR A 180 -26.39 1.68 4.89
C TYR A 180 -27.55 0.79 5.38
N ASN A 181 -27.53 0.37 6.64
CA ASN A 181 -28.40 -0.67 7.20
C ASN A 181 -28.37 -1.96 6.35
N GLN A 182 -27.18 -2.37 5.95
CA GLN A 182 -26.92 -3.53 5.08
C GLN A 182 -25.57 -4.17 5.44
N ASN A 183 -25.40 -5.45 5.12
CA ASN A 183 -24.11 -6.15 5.26
C ASN A 183 -23.06 -5.62 4.28
N ILE A 184 -21.80 -5.61 4.69
CA ILE A 184 -20.66 -5.06 3.92
C ILE A 184 -20.53 -5.71 2.52
N ASN A 185 -20.85 -7.00 2.36
CA ASN A 185 -20.83 -7.66 1.05
C ASN A 185 -21.92 -7.12 0.11
N ILE A 186 -23.10 -6.84 0.65
CA ILE A 186 -24.21 -6.26 -0.12
C ILE A 186 -23.84 -4.83 -0.54
N ILE A 187 -23.33 -4.04 0.40
CA ILE A 187 -22.85 -2.67 0.13
C ILE A 187 -21.81 -2.68 -0.97
N THR A 188 -20.73 -3.45 -0.78
CA THR A 188 -19.62 -3.54 -1.74
C THR A 188 -20.12 -3.95 -3.13
N ASN A 189 -21.06 -4.89 -3.19
CA ASN A 189 -21.63 -5.36 -4.45
C ASN A 189 -22.42 -4.26 -5.17
N GLN A 190 -23.30 -3.57 -4.45
CA GLN A 190 -24.20 -2.56 -5.01
C GLN A 190 -23.47 -1.28 -5.44
N VAL A 191 -22.56 -0.79 -4.59
CA VAL A 191 -21.97 0.53 -4.82
C VAL A 191 -20.70 0.49 -5.68
N LEU A 192 -20.05 -0.68 -5.81
CA LEU A 192 -18.77 -0.81 -6.50
C LEU A 192 -18.72 -1.99 -7.46
N LYS A 193 -18.82 -3.23 -6.96
CA LYS A 193 -18.49 -4.43 -7.74
C LYS A 193 -19.32 -4.56 -9.02
N ASN A 194 -20.64 -4.40 -8.94
CA ASN A 194 -21.53 -4.50 -10.10
C ASN A 194 -21.21 -3.44 -11.16
N LYS A 195 -20.71 -2.27 -10.76
CA LYS A 195 -20.44 -1.15 -11.66
C LYS A 195 -19.17 -1.35 -12.48
N ILE A 196 -18.15 -1.97 -11.87
CA ILE A 196 -16.86 -2.20 -12.55
C ILE A 196 -16.68 -3.66 -13.02
N GLY A 197 -17.68 -4.51 -12.85
CA GLY A 197 -17.59 -5.93 -13.21
C GLY A 197 -16.60 -6.73 -12.36
N MET A 198 -16.36 -6.31 -11.13
CA MET A 198 -15.45 -6.95 -10.18
C MET A 198 -16.16 -8.07 -9.42
N GLN A 199 -15.46 -9.14 -9.12
CA GLN A 199 -15.89 -10.22 -8.23
C GLN A 199 -15.09 -10.21 -6.94
N GLY A 200 -15.50 -11.01 -5.97
CA GLY A 200 -14.87 -11.14 -4.67
C GLY A 200 -15.85 -10.96 -3.53
N LEU A 201 -15.41 -11.29 -2.34
CA LEU A 201 -16.24 -11.21 -1.13
C LEU A 201 -15.40 -10.91 0.12
N TRP A 202 -16.04 -10.30 1.10
CA TRP A 202 -15.52 -10.18 2.45
C TRP A 202 -15.83 -11.46 3.22
N PHE A 203 -14.80 -12.08 3.75
CA PHE A 203 -14.90 -13.22 4.63
C PHE A 203 -13.96 -13.01 5.82
N ASP A 204 -14.51 -13.02 7.02
CA ASP A 204 -13.76 -12.79 8.27
C ASP A 204 -12.81 -11.57 8.18
N ASN A 205 -13.35 -10.43 7.76
CA ASN A 205 -12.64 -9.16 7.53
C ASN A 205 -11.53 -9.20 6.45
N LEU A 206 -11.37 -10.30 5.74
CA LEU A 206 -10.49 -10.40 4.58
C LEU A 206 -11.28 -10.25 3.29
N PHE A 207 -10.78 -9.49 2.35
CA PHE A 207 -11.33 -9.50 1.00
C PHE A 207 -10.63 -10.55 0.16
N ILE A 208 -11.40 -11.37 -0.54
CA ILE A 208 -10.91 -12.47 -1.36
C ILE A 208 -11.42 -12.26 -2.79
N SER A 209 -10.52 -12.27 -3.77
CA SER A 209 -10.86 -12.15 -5.19
C SER A 209 -9.81 -12.80 -6.10
N LYS A 210 -10.08 -12.81 -7.41
CA LYS A 210 -9.06 -13.09 -8.43
C LYS A 210 -8.10 -11.90 -8.55
N ALA A 211 -6.91 -12.14 -9.08
CA ALA A 211 -5.94 -11.08 -9.35
C ALA A 211 -6.45 -10.05 -10.38
N LEU A 212 -7.21 -10.50 -11.38
CA LEU A 212 -7.85 -9.60 -12.35
C LEU A 212 -8.90 -8.68 -11.73
N ASP A 213 -9.59 -9.12 -10.67
CA ASP A 213 -10.53 -8.25 -9.95
C ASP A 213 -9.79 -7.16 -9.17
N ALA A 214 -8.63 -7.49 -8.61
CA ALA A 214 -7.74 -6.50 -8.01
C ALA A 214 -7.19 -5.50 -9.05
N ALA A 215 -6.87 -5.98 -10.25
CA ALA A 215 -6.47 -5.12 -11.36
C ALA A 215 -7.60 -4.19 -11.82
N ARG A 216 -8.87 -4.64 -11.83
CA ARG A 216 -10.04 -3.78 -12.08
C ARG A 216 -10.17 -2.68 -11.04
N PHE A 217 -10.02 -3.03 -9.76
CA PHE A 217 -10.02 -2.05 -8.68
C PHE A 217 -8.90 -1.03 -8.88
N GLY A 218 -7.67 -1.49 -9.16
CA GLY A 218 -6.54 -0.61 -9.46
C GLY A 218 -6.81 0.32 -10.66
N LEU A 219 -7.42 -0.20 -11.72
CA LEU A 219 -7.77 0.58 -12.91
C LEU A 219 -8.81 1.67 -12.62
N LEU A 220 -9.84 1.36 -11.82
CA LEU A 220 -10.79 2.37 -11.35
C LEU A 220 -10.07 3.52 -10.63
N ILE A 221 -9.15 3.16 -9.72
CA ILE A 221 -8.40 4.14 -8.94
C ILE A 221 -7.41 4.92 -9.81
N MET A 222 -6.76 4.29 -10.77
CA MET A 222 -5.91 4.96 -11.74
C MET A 222 -6.67 6.04 -12.54
N ASN A 223 -7.96 5.80 -12.82
CA ASN A 223 -8.83 6.70 -13.56
C ASN A 223 -9.75 7.55 -12.67
N ASP A 224 -9.26 8.02 -11.55
CA ASP A 224 -9.96 8.97 -10.67
C ASP A 224 -11.38 8.54 -10.24
N GLY A 225 -11.59 7.23 -10.07
CA GLY A 225 -12.89 6.70 -9.68
C GLY A 225 -13.93 6.70 -10.81
N VAL A 226 -13.50 6.86 -12.04
CA VAL A 226 -14.37 6.79 -13.23
C VAL A 226 -14.15 5.47 -13.94
N TRP A 227 -15.24 4.71 -14.17
CA TRP A 227 -15.23 3.46 -14.94
C TRP A 227 -15.93 3.68 -16.28
N LYS A 228 -15.18 3.65 -17.36
CA LYS A 228 -15.67 4.13 -18.67
C LYS A 228 -16.15 5.58 -18.55
N GLU A 229 -17.44 5.81 -18.74
CA GLU A 229 -18.09 7.11 -18.60
C GLU A 229 -18.85 7.26 -17.26
N GLU A 230 -18.99 6.15 -16.50
CA GLU A 230 -19.70 6.16 -15.21
C GLU A 230 -18.76 6.63 -14.10
N LYS A 231 -19.12 7.72 -13.47
CA LYS A 231 -18.45 8.19 -12.24
C LYS A 231 -18.96 7.36 -11.08
N ILE A 232 -18.07 6.50 -10.54
CA ILE A 232 -18.33 5.76 -9.30
C ILE A 232 -18.28 6.74 -8.12
N TYR A 233 -17.42 7.76 -8.23
CA TYR A 233 -17.38 8.96 -7.39
C TYR A 233 -18.03 10.12 -8.15
N ASN A 234 -19.25 10.54 -7.75
CA ASN A 234 -20.09 11.38 -8.60
C ASN A 234 -19.96 12.89 -8.39
N LYS A 235 -19.49 13.38 -7.25
CA LYS A 235 -19.67 14.79 -6.92
C LYS A 235 -18.49 15.51 -6.31
N ASP A 236 -17.64 14.83 -5.58
CA ASP A 236 -16.58 15.50 -4.85
C ASP A 236 -15.24 14.79 -5.07
N LEU A 237 -14.50 15.30 -6.03
CA LEU A 237 -13.11 14.88 -6.24
C LEU A 237 -12.22 15.16 -5.01
N SER A 238 -12.71 15.93 -4.01
CA SER A 238 -11.94 16.26 -2.82
C SER A 238 -11.60 15.01 -2.02
N TYR A 239 -12.58 14.15 -1.69
CA TYR A 239 -12.31 12.92 -0.95
C TYR A 239 -11.31 12.02 -1.69
N TYR A 240 -11.50 11.85 -2.99
CA TYR A 240 -10.60 11.02 -3.79
C TYR A 240 -9.19 11.59 -3.79
N SER A 241 -9.03 12.90 -4.00
CA SER A 241 -7.74 13.56 -3.96
C SER A 241 -7.10 13.44 -2.57
N GLU A 242 -7.84 13.65 -1.51
CA GLU A 242 -7.36 13.52 -0.13
C GLU A 242 -6.97 12.07 0.21
N MET A 243 -7.73 11.09 -0.30
CA MET A 243 -7.50 9.66 -0.09
C MET A 243 -6.10 9.22 -0.51
N ILE A 244 -5.60 9.75 -1.64
CA ILE A 244 -4.30 9.40 -2.23
C ILE A 244 -3.23 10.48 -2.05
N ASN A 245 -3.43 11.38 -1.10
CA ASN A 245 -2.46 12.36 -0.63
C ASN A 245 -2.23 12.23 0.88
N SER A 246 -1.18 12.86 1.40
CA SER A 246 -0.88 12.81 2.84
C SER A 246 -2.09 13.28 3.65
N SER A 247 -2.64 12.40 4.47
CA SER A 247 -3.83 12.69 5.29
C SER A 247 -3.51 13.50 6.55
N GLN A 248 -2.28 13.47 6.99
CA GLN A 248 -1.77 14.14 8.20
C GLN A 248 -0.23 14.21 8.14
N SER A 249 0.39 14.98 9.03
CA SER A 249 1.83 15.24 9.04
C SER A 249 2.66 14.22 9.84
N LEU A 250 2.03 13.39 10.68
CA LEU A 250 2.72 12.41 11.54
C LEU A 250 3.33 11.25 10.73
N ASN A 251 2.70 10.88 9.63
CA ASN A 251 3.21 9.94 8.64
C ASN A 251 2.81 10.43 7.24
N PRO A 252 3.60 11.28 6.60
CA PRO A 252 3.24 11.86 5.29
C PRO A 252 3.08 10.81 4.19
N ALA A 253 3.61 9.60 4.36
CA ALA A 253 3.48 8.51 3.42
C ALA A 253 2.16 7.71 3.57
N TYR A 254 1.16 8.27 4.29
CA TYR A 254 -0.12 7.61 4.50
C TYR A 254 -1.30 8.53 4.19
N GLY A 255 -2.14 8.09 3.26
CA GLY A 255 -3.42 8.73 2.92
C GLY A 255 -4.58 8.14 3.72
N TYR A 256 -5.78 8.06 3.13
CA TYR A 256 -6.90 7.36 3.75
C TYR A 256 -6.80 5.86 3.45
N LEU A 257 -6.06 5.13 4.29
CA LEU A 257 -5.77 3.69 4.14
C LEU A 257 -5.01 3.33 2.83
N TRP A 258 -4.23 4.27 2.30
CA TRP A 258 -3.34 4.10 1.17
C TRP A 258 -1.91 4.45 1.54
N TRP A 259 -0.96 3.70 1.02
CA TRP A 259 0.47 3.98 1.13
C TRP A 259 0.93 4.84 -0.04
N LEU A 260 1.69 5.89 0.26
CA LEU A 260 2.11 6.92 -0.69
C LEU A 260 3.64 6.90 -0.82
N ASN A 261 4.13 6.67 -2.04
CA ASN A 261 5.58 6.74 -2.30
C ASN A 261 6.07 8.18 -2.43
N GLY A 262 7.40 8.36 -2.51
CA GLY A 262 8.06 9.63 -2.81
C GLY A 262 7.97 10.71 -1.73
N LYS A 263 7.63 10.34 -0.50
CA LYS A 263 7.66 11.25 0.65
C LYS A 263 9.05 11.25 1.28
N ASP A 264 9.36 12.33 2.01
CA ASP A 264 10.68 12.51 2.62
C ASP A 264 10.91 11.59 3.82
N ASN A 265 9.83 11.13 4.44
CA ASN A 265 9.86 10.19 5.55
C ASN A 265 8.57 9.37 5.64
N TYR A 266 8.61 8.28 6.41
CA TYR A 266 7.46 7.42 6.67
C TYR A 266 7.59 6.64 7.98
N LEU A 267 6.45 6.22 8.54
CA LEU A 267 6.36 5.24 9.61
C LEU A 267 5.89 3.89 9.05
N GLN A 268 6.28 2.79 9.70
CA GLN A 268 5.85 1.44 9.34
C GLN A 268 4.89 0.85 10.39
N PRO A 269 4.09 -0.17 10.04
CA PRO A 269 3.29 -0.91 11.00
C PRO A 269 4.13 -1.51 12.12
N GLY A 270 3.71 -1.28 13.38
CA GLY A 270 4.36 -1.82 14.57
C GLY A 270 5.67 -1.13 14.97
N ILE A 271 6.05 -0.05 14.30
CA ILE A 271 7.31 0.66 14.54
C ILE A 271 7.02 2.16 14.68
N GLU A 272 7.37 2.76 15.82
CA GLU A 272 7.26 4.21 16.06
C GLU A 272 8.57 4.96 15.70
N PHE A 273 9.33 4.43 14.77
CA PHE A 273 10.55 5.05 14.25
C PHE A 273 10.30 5.64 12.87
N GLU A 274 10.75 6.86 12.65
CA GLU A 274 10.64 7.56 11.37
C GLU A 274 11.77 7.14 10.42
N PHE A 275 11.40 6.52 9.31
CA PHE A 275 12.30 6.17 8.22
C PHE A 275 12.45 7.35 7.28
N GLN A 276 13.66 7.64 6.84
CA GLN A 276 13.94 8.73 5.90
C GLN A 276 13.87 8.26 4.45
N GLY A 277 13.40 9.13 3.56
CA GLY A 277 13.27 8.88 2.14
C GLY A 277 11.95 8.18 1.75
N PRO A 278 11.81 7.85 0.47
CA PRO A 278 10.60 7.20 -0.04
C PRO A 278 10.50 5.74 0.42
N ILE A 279 9.26 5.23 0.48
CA ILE A 279 9.00 3.82 0.85
C ILE A 279 9.71 2.86 -0.12
N ILE A 280 9.66 3.17 -1.42
CA ILE A 280 10.25 2.38 -2.50
C ILE A 280 11.08 3.32 -3.38
N PRO A 281 12.40 3.41 -3.15
CA PRO A 281 13.26 4.34 -3.87
C PRO A 281 13.25 4.17 -5.39
N SER A 282 13.18 2.92 -5.89
CA SER A 282 13.16 2.63 -7.33
C SER A 282 11.79 2.84 -8.00
N ALA A 283 10.71 2.97 -7.23
CA ALA A 283 9.38 3.23 -7.77
C ALA A 283 9.17 4.73 -8.08
N PRO A 284 8.27 5.08 -9.01
CA PRO A 284 7.92 6.47 -9.28
C PRO A 284 7.47 7.21 -8.01
N LYS A 285 7.93 8.46 -7.85
CA LYS A 285 7.65 9.26 -6.63
C LYS A 285 6.16 9.48 -6.36
N ASN A 286 5.35 9.55 -7.40
CA ASN A 286 3.90 9.75 -7.32
C ASN A 286 3.10 8.44 -7.35
N MET A 287 3.76 7.29 -7.31
CA MET A 287 3.12 6.00 -7.16
C MET A 287 2.50 5.89 -5.76
N PHE A 288 1.34 5.26 -5.68
CA PHE A 288 0.72 4.88 -4.42
C PHE A 288 0.20 3.45 -4.50
N MET A 289 -0.05 2.82 -3.35
CA MET A 289 -0.37 1.41 -3.34
C MET A 289 -1.30 0.99 -2.21
N ALA A 290 -2.10 -0.04 -2.49
CA ALA A 290 -2.71 -0.89 -1.50
C ALA A 290 -1.71 -2.00 -1.13
N ALA A 291 -1.33 -2.09 0.14
CA ALA A 291 -0.31 -3.03 0.60
C ALA A 291 -0.82 -3.90 1.75
N GLY A 292 -0.58 -5.20 1.66
CA GLY A 292 -0.98 -6.19 2.64
C GLY A 292 0.16 -7.13 3.03
N LYS A 293 -0.01 -7.79 4.18
CA LYS A 293 0.90 -8.82 4.68
C LYS A 293 1.15 -9.87 3.58
N ASN A 294 2.33 -10.48 3.60
CA ASN A 294 2.76 -11.46 2.60
C ASN A 294 2.80 -10.88 1.18
N ASP A 295 3.15 -9.59 1.10
CA ASP A 295 3.39 -8.86 -0.15
C ASP A 295 2.20 -8.87 -1.12
N GLN A 296 0.95 -8.86 -0.59
CA GLN A 296 -0.22 -8.57 -1.41
C GLN A 296 -0.17 -7.11 -1.84
N ARG A 297 -0.16 -6.84 -3.16
CA ARG A 297 0.08 -5.49 -3.69
C ARG A 297 -0.86 -5.14 -4.82
N ILE A 298 -1.29 -3.87 -4.81
CA ILE A 298 -1.88 -3.19 -5.96
C ILE A 298 -1.18 -1.84 -6.03
N TYR A 299 -0.19 -1.72 -6.93
CA TYR A 299 0.50 -0.46 -7.19
C TYR A 299 -0.21 0.31 -8.29
N ILE A 300 -0.24 1.62 -8.17
CA ILE A 300 -0.85 2.53 -9.14
C ILE A 300 0.13 3.63 -9.49
N ASP A 301 0.63 3.58 -10.70
CA ASP A 301 1.50 4.60 -11.30
C ASP A 301 0.77 5.30 -12.44
N ARG A 302 0.18 6.43 -12.11
CA ARG A 302 -0.57 7.24 -13.08
C ARG A 302 0.30 7.86 -14.16
N SER A 303 1.55 8.19 -13.83
CA SER A 303 2.48 8.83 -14.78
C SER A 303 2.77 7.94 -15.98
N ASN A 304 2.87 6.64 -15.72
CA ASN A 304 3.17 5.66 -16.75
C ASN A 304 1.95 4.83 -17.17
N GLY A 305 0.76 5.12 -16.64
CA GLY A 305 -0.48 4.38 -16.93
C GLY A 305 -0.40 2.90 -16.49
N LEU A 306 0.27 2.61 -15.35
CA LEU A 306 0.48 1.26 -14.89
C LEU A 306 -0.38 0.93 -13.66
N VAL A 307 -1.00 -0.22 -13.70
CA VAL A 307 -1.54 -0.91 -12.52
C VAL A 307 -0.81 -2.24 -12.40
N ILE A 308 -0.18 -2.49 -11.25
CA ILE A 308 0.56 -3.72 -11.02
C ILE A 308 -0.05 -4.45 -9.83
N VAL A 309 -0.42 -5.71 -10.02
CA VAL A 309 -0.97 -6.57 -8.98
C VAL A 309 -0.02 -7.72 -8.71
N ARG A 310 0.26 -7.97 -7.45
CA ARG A 310 0.95 -9.18 -7.00
C ARG A 310 0.14 -9.84 -5.89
N PHE A 311 -0.15 -11.12 -6.04
CA PHE A 311 -0.64 -12.02 -5.01
C PHE A 311 0.35 -13.16 -4.80
N GLY A 312 0.56 -13.56 -3.55
CA GLY A 312 1.47 -14.66 -3.24
C GLY A 312 1.67 -14.88 -1.75
N ASP A 313 2.56 -15.79 -1.43
CA ASP A 313 3.12 -15.98 -0.10
C ASP A 313 4.26 -14.96 0.13
N PRO A 314 4.85 -14.83 1.34
CA PRO A 314 5.89 -13.84 1.60
C PRO A 314 7.06 -13.97 0.62
N GLY A 315 7.35 -12.90 -0.09
CA GLY A 315 8.50 -12.84 -1.02
C GLY A 315 9.81 -12.43 -0.35
N ASP A 316 9.76 -12.08 0.92
CA ASP A 316 10.91 -11.78 1.78
C ASP A 316 10.69 -12.42 3.16
N GLU A 317 11.77 -12.58 3.94
CA GLU A 317 11.72 -13.16 5.30
C GLU A 317 10.82 -12.36 6.27
N VAL A 318 10.48 -11.13 5.90
CA VAL A 318 9.70 -10.20 6.73
C VAL A 318 8.33 -9.95 6.15
N ALA A 319 7.34 -10.66 6.67
CA ALA A 319 5.94 -10.57 6.26
C ALA A 319 5.21 -9.31 6.78
N LEU A 320 5.76 -8.12 6.59
CA LEU A 320 5.10 -6.84 6.93
C LEU A 320 4.27 -6.31 5.76
N ALA A 321 3.40 -5.34 6.05
CA ALA A 321 2.64 -4.64 5.00
C ALA A 321 3.56 -3.83 4.06
N ILE A 322 4.72 -3.42 4.53
CA ILE A 322 5.81 -2.81 3.75
C ILE A 322 7.07 -3.61 4.01
N SER A 323 7.72 -4.08 2.97
CA SER A 323 8.88 -4.96 3.05
C SER A 323 9.96 -4.54 2.06
N GLY A 324 11.17 -5.11 2.19
CA GLY A 324 12.24 -4.93 1.22
C GLY A 324 11.97 -5.58 -0.14
N TYR A 325 10.95 -6.45 -0.21
CA TYR A 325 10.48 -7.08 -1.44
C TYR A 325 10.07 -6.04 -2.49
N ASP A 326 9.36 -4.99 -2.08
CA ASP A 326 8.85 -3.95 -2.97
C ASP A 326 9.96 -3.28 -3.79
N GLU A 327 11.08 -2.96 -3.15
CA GLU A 327 12.24 -2.35 -3.83
C GLU A 327 12.83 -3.30 -4.86
N LYS A 328 13.02 -4.58 -4.50
CA LYS A 328 13.56 -5.60 -5.41
C LYS A 328 12.63 -5.82 -6.61
N LEU A 329 11.32 -5.89 -6.38
CA LEU A 329 10.32 -6.03 -7.44
C LEU A 329 10.34 -4.84 -8.40
N TRP A 330 10.34 -3.61 -7.88
CA TRP A 330 10.33 -2.41 -8.71
C TRP A 330 11.60 -2.26 -9.55
N GLN A 331 12.76 -2.71 -9.08
CA GLN A 331 13.97 -2.79 -9.90
C GLN A 331 13.77 -3.71 -11.12
N LYS A 332 13.13 -4.89 -10.94
CA LYS A 332 12.84 -5.81 -12.04
C LYS A 332 11.79 -5.25 -13.00
N VAL A 333 10.75 -4.62 -12.47
CA VAL A 333 9.74 -3.94 -13.29
C VAL A 333 10.38 -2.83 -14.12
N ASN A 334 11.22 -1.98 -13.51
CA ASN A 334 11.93 -0.92 -14.23
C ASN A 334 12.81 -1.44 -15.35
N ASN A 335 13.51 -2.58 -15.15
CA ASN A 335 14.27 -3.23 -16.20
C ASN A 335 13.35 -3.63 -17.36
N LEU A 336 12.24 -4.30 -17.07
CA LEU A 336 11.30 -4.75 -18.10
C LEU A 336 10.71 -3.57 -18.88
N ILE A 337 10.25 -2.51 -18.23
CA ILE A 337 9.64 -1.35 -18.90
C ILE A 337 10.67 -0.38 -19.52
N CYS A 338 11.95 -0.75 -19.53
CA CYS A 338 13.07 0.10 -19.97
C CYS A 338 13.18 1.45 -19.23
N ASN A 339 12.57 1.54 -18.09
CA ASN A 339 12.68 2.71 -17.23
C ASN A 339 13.89 2.55 -16.31
N THR A 340 15.07 2.45 -16.91
CA THR A 340 16.32 2.48 -16.17
C THR A 340 16.51 3.90 -15.62
N THR A 341 15.76 4.26 -14.59
CA THR A 341 16.27 5.24 -13.66
C THR A 341 17.59 4.62 -13.18
N LYS A 342 18.71 5.23 -13.54
CA LYS A 342 19.95 4.98 -12.84
C LYS A 342 19.58 5.24 -11.39
N VAL A 343 19.38 4.17 -10.61
CA VAL A 343 19.48 4.26 -9.17
C VAL A 343 20.87 4.85 -9.01
N GLU A 344 20.96 6.11 -8.61
CA GLU A 344 22.23 6.65 -8.17
C GLU A 344 22.67 5.63 -7.13
N ASN A 345 23.73 4.90 -7.47
CA ASN A 345 24.27 3.81 -6.66
C ASN A 345 24.19 4.29 -5.22
N LEU A 346 23.54 3.49 -4.36
CA LEU A 346 23.65 3.69 -2.92
C LEU A 346 25.14 3.88 -2.66
N PRO A 347 25.61 5.08 -2.24
CA PRO A 347 27.04 5.41 -2.29
C PRO A 347 27.88 4.52 -1.38
N THR A 348 27.23 3.79 -0.47
CA THR A 348 27.89 2.81 0.37
C THR A 348 27.38 1.42 -0.01
N SER A 349 28.10 0.74 -0.91
CA SER A 349 27.88 -0.67 -1.14
C SER A 349 28.27 -1.44 0.11
N TYR A 350 27.36 -2.27 0.60
CA TYR A 350 27.62 -3.24 1.64
C TYR A 350 27.22 -4.63 1.13
N HIS A 351 27.80 -5.65 1.72
CA HIS A 351 27.42 -7.04 1.48
C HIS A 351 27.45 -7.82 2.79
N PHE A 352 26.72 -8.92 2.83
CA PHE A 352 26.72 -9.84 3.95
C PHE A 352 27.72 -10.96 3.69
N GLU A 353 28.60 -11.22 4.64
CA GLU A 353 29.53 -12.33 4.60
C GLU A 353 29.70 -12.91 6.02
N ASN A 354 29.37 -14.18 6.23
CA ASN A 354 29.57 -14.91 7.49
C ASN A 354 29.10 -14.15 8.74
N ASP A 355 27.85 -13.68 8.74
CA ASP A 355 27.26 -12.87 9.83
C ASP A 355 27.90 -11.48 10.04
N LEU A 356 28.67 -11.00 9.07
CA LEU A 356 29.19 -9.65 9.02
C LEU A 356 28.45 -8.84 7.98
N ILE A 357 28.18 -7.58 8.29
CA ILE A 357 27.86 -6.56 7.29
C ILE A 357 29.17 -5.85 6.99
N ILE A 358 29.67 -5.97 5.76
CA ILE A 358 30.93 -5.38 5.31
C ILE A 358 30.61 -4.15 4.45
N PHE A 359 31.18 -3.02 4.78
CA PHE A 359 31.06 -1.77 4.06
C PHE A 359 32.31 -1.53 3.19
N ASN A 360 32.13 -1.01 2.00
CA ASN A 360 33.25 -0.69 1.10
C ASN A 360 34.17 0.45 1.60
N SER A 361 33.66 1.26 2.54
CA SER A 361 34.42 2.31 3.18
C SER A 361 34.05 2.37 4.67
N LYS A 362 34.82 3.12 5.44
CA LYS A 362 34.53 3.35 6.85
C LYS A 362 33.28 4.24 6.98
N VAL A 363 32.30 3.78 7.72
CA VAL A 363 30.99 4.44 7.94
C VAL A 363 30.74 4.69 9.41
N GLU A 364 30.02 5.75 9.71
CA GLU A 364 29.38 5.91 11.02
C GLU A 364 28.11 5.08 11.08
N TYR A 365 27.87 4.36 12.18
CA TYR A 365 26.68 3.58 12.36
C TYR A 365 26.03 3.82 13.72
N VAL A 366 24.70 3.67 13.74
CA VAL A 366 23.87 3.60 14.96
C VAL A 366 22.91 2.46 14.82
N ILE A 367 22.81 1.60 15.84
CA ILE A 367 21.88 0.47 15.90
C ILE A 367 20.77 0.79 16.87
N TYR A 368 19.55 0.61 16.43
CA TYR A 368 18.35 0.80 17.24
C TYR A 368 17.57 -0.51 17.39
N ASP A 369 16.91 -0.69 18.54
CA ASP A 369 15.83 -1.67 18.64
C ASP A 369 14.57 -1.18 17.90
N LEU A 370 13.53 -2.01 17.83
CA LEU A 370 12.27 -1.67 17.17
C LEU A 370 11.48 -0.56 17.87
N GLN A 371 11.85 -0.20 19.10
CA GLN A 371 11.28 0.91 19.87
C GLN A 371 12.09 2.22 19.71
N GLY A 372 13.10 2.22 18.84
CA GLY A 372 13.95 3.39 18.57
C GLY A 372 15.03 3.66 19.63
N ARG A 373 15.26 2.74 20.59
CA ARG A 373 16.33 2.88 21.59
C ARG A 373 17.65 2.48 20.96
N ILE A 374 18.71 3.28 21.21
CA ILE A 374 20.05 2.99 20.72
C ILE A 374 20.59 1.75 21.46
N LEU A 375 20.95 0.73 20.69
CA LEU A 375 21.61 -0.48 21.17
C LEU A 375 23.14 -0.35 21.11
N ASP A 376 23.65 0.29 20.03
CA ASP A 376 25.07 0.50 19.81
C ASP A 376 25.30 1.62 18.77
N TYR A 377 26.51 2.18 18.76
CA TYR A 377 26.95 3.15 17.75
C TYR A 377 28.47 3.13 17.61
N GLY A 378 28.96 3.55 16.47
CA GLY A 378 30.38 3.58 16.22
C GLY A 378 30.77 3.98 14.81
N ASN A 379 32.00 3.64 14.47
CA ASN A 379 32.57 3.92 13.14
C ASN A 379 33.42 2.74 12.70
N SER A 380 33.02 2.03 11.63
CA SER A 380 33.65 0.78 11.21
C SER A 380 33.53 0.53 9.71
N THR A 381 34.36 -0.38 9.19
CA THR A 381 34.21 -0.97 7.87
C THR A 381 33.43 -2.29 7.90
N TYR A 382 33.07 -2.79 9.06
CA TYR A 382 32.23 -3.98 9.21
C TYR A 382 31.42 -3.91 10.50
N LEU A 383 30.33 -4.67 10.54
CA LEU A 383 29.48 -4.87 11.72
C LEU A 383 29.25 -6.37 11.92
N ASP A 384 29.51 -6.88 13.13
CA ASP A 384 29.22 -8.27 13.50
C ASP A 384 27.78 -8.38 14.00
N THR A 385 26.90 -9.01 13.18
CA THR A 385 25.48 -9.13 13.45
C THR A 385 25.15 -10.09 14.62
N ARG A 386 26.07 -10.98 15.01
CA ARG A 386 25.91 -11.92 16.12
C ARG A 386 25.81 -11.23 17.48
N ARG A 387 26.25 -9.97 17.56
CA ARG A 387 26.18 -9.17 18.81
C ARG A 387 24.76 -8.77 19.19
N TYR A 388 23.83 -8.82 18.23
CA TYR A 388 22.47 -8.30 18.40
C TYR A 388 21.48 -9.40 18.07
N LYS A 389 20.57 -9.72 19.03
CA LYS A 389 19.57 -10.77 18.85
C LYS A 389 18.30 -10.22 18.21
N GLY A 390 17.75 -10.98 17.26
CA GLY A 390 16.48 -10.68 16.63
C GLY A 390 16.59 -9.55 15.63
N MET A 391 15.52 -8.74 15.53
CA MET A 391 15.41 -7.67 14.55
C MET A 391 15.87 -6.34 15.11
N TYR A 392 16.69 -5.60 14.35
CA TYR A 392 17.14 -4.26 14.71
C TYR A 392 17.30 -3.38 13.46
N LEU A 393 17.37 -2.07 13.69
CA LEU A 393 17.56 -1.08 12.65
C LEU A 393 18.98 -0.55 12.71
N LEU A 394 19.69 -0.60 11.59
CA LEU A 394 21.04 -0.10 11.43
C LEU A 394 21.02 1.17 10.59
N LYS A 395 21.27 2.30 11.21
CA LYS A 395 21.53 3.58 10.52
C LYS A 395 22.99 3.65 10.18
N VAL A 396 23.30 3.88 8.91
CA VAL A 396 24.67 4.02 8.40
C VAL A 396 24.81 5.40 7.74
N SER A 397 25.83 6.13 8.10
CA SER A 397 26.15 7.43 7.49
C SER A 397 27.56 7.41 6.90
N ASP A 398 27.70 7.90 5.68
CA ASP A 398 28.99 8.27 5.08
C ASP A 398 29.08 9.80 4.92
N ASN A 399 30.15 10.29 4.30
CA ASN A 399 30.42 11.74 4.19
C ASN A 399 29.33 12.53 3.44
N SER A 400 28.40 11.85 2.76
CA SER A 400 27.43 12.49 1.85
C SER A 400 25.98 12.05 2.11
N ASN A 401 25.76 10.88 2.69
CA ASN A 401 24.44 10.25 2.77
C ASN A 401 24.25 9.47 4.07
N THR A 402 22.98 9.28 4.43
CA THR A 402 22.56 8.44 5.56
C THR A 402 21.59 7.38 5.07
N TYR A 403 21.81 6.13 5.43
CA TYR A 403 21.02 4.97 5.07
C TYR A 403 20.49 4.30 6.32
N LEU A 404 19.32 3.66 6.20
CA LEU A 404 18.76 2.81 7.22
C LEU A 404 18.61 1.39 6.66
N ILE A 405 19.21 0.44 7.36
CA ILE A 405 19.22 -0.97 6.99
C ILE A 405 18.49 -1.73 8.08
N LYS A 406 17.50 -2.52 7.70
CA LYS A 406 16.86 -3.46 8.63
C LYS A 406 17.68 -4.74 8.66
N VAL A 407 18.08 -5.18 9.83
CA VAL A 407 18.89 -6.38 10.02
C VAL A 407 18.12 -7.37 10.88
N ILE A 408 18.14 -8.64 10.46
CA ILE A 408 17.60 -9.75 11.25
C ILE A 408 18.79 -10.65 11.57
N SER A 409 19.12 -10.71 12.86
CA SER A 409 20.13 -11.66 13.34
C SER A 409 19.48 -13.01 13.59
N LYS A 410 20.12 -14.07 13.13
CA LYS A 410 19.68 -15.46 13.37
C LYS A 410 20.04 -15.97 14.76
N TYR A 411 20.72 -15.18 15.58
CA TYR A 411 21.23 -15.55 16.89
C TYR A 411 20.44 -14.97 18.05
#